data_23dba6966db4aef555d61d6653c846cb
#
_entry.id   23dba6966db4aef555d61d6653c846cb
#
_cell.length_a   1.000
_cell.length_b   1.000
_cell.length_c   1.000
_cell.angle_alpha   90.00
_cell.angle_beta   90.00
_cell.angle_gamma   90.00
#
_symmetry.space_group_name_H-M   'P 1'
#
loop_
_entity.id
_entity.type
_entity.pdbx_description
1 polymer ?
#
loop_
_entity_poly.entity_id
_entity_poly.type
_entity_poly.pdbx_seq_one_letter_code
_entity_poly.pdbx_strand_id
1 'polypeptide(L)' 'MIDARGYSCPEPVIMAQKALATQEQEYEMLVDSRMAMENVTRYVSHNGYTVVSTAEGDDYKLVFKKK' A
#
# COMPACT_ATOMS: atom_id res chain seq x y z
N MET A 1 -6.79 7.96 4.08
CA MET A 1 -6.11 6.66 4.29
C MET A 1 -6.86 5.54 3.59
N ILE A 2 -6.13 4.61 3.02
CA ILE A 2 -6.69 3.46 2.34
C ILE A 2 -6.70 2.29 3.32
N ASP A 3 -7.86 1.75 3.63
CA ASP A 3 -7.96 0.61 4.55
C ASP A 3 -8.23 -0.66 3.74
N ALA A 4 -7.19 -1.46 3.57
CA ALA A 4 -7.28 -2.70 2.81
C ALA A 4 -7.29 -3.94 3.71
N ARG A 5 -7.53 -3.75 5.02
CA ARG A 5 -7.60 -4.87 5.94
C ARG A 5 -8.84 -5.70 5.64
N GLY A 6 -8.70 -7.01 5.76
CA GLY A 6 -9.80 -7.92 5.48
C GLY A 6 -9.94 -8.32 4.02
N TYR A 7 -9.12 -7.77 3.14
CA TYR A 7 -9.13 -8.11 1.72
C TYR A 7 -7.97 -9.05 1.41
N SER A 8 -8.21 -10.03 0.57
CA SER A 8 -7.18 -10.94 0.14
C SER A 8 -6.60 -10.52 -1.22
N CYS A 9 -5.40 -10.99 -1.52
CA CYS A 9 -4.74 -10.72 -2.78
C CYS A 9 -5.64 -11.17 -3.94
N PRO A 10 -5.77 -10.37 -5.03
CA PRO A 10 -4.98 -9.19 -5.34
C PRO A 10 -5.65 -7.85 -4.97
N GLU A 11 -6.70 -7.86 -4.15
CA GLU A 11 -7.47 -6.65 -3.85
C GLU A 11 -6.63 -5.49 -3.30
N PRO A 12 -5.72 -5.71 -2.31
CA PRO A 12 -4.92 -4.59 -1.82
C PRO A 12 -4.11 -3.91 -2.91
N VAL A 13 -3.57 -4.68 -3.86
CA VAL A 13 -2.81 -4.13 -4.97
C VAL A 13 -3.72 -3.32 -5.88
N ILE A 14 -4.93 -3.82 -6.14
CA ILE A 14 -5.90 -3.10 -6.97
C ILE A 14 -6.30 -1.79 -6.30
N MET A 15 -6.48 -1.80 -4.98
CA MET A 15 -6.81 -0.59 -4.24
C MET A 15 -5.69 0.44 -4.34
N ALA A 16 -4.44 -0.02 -4.25
CA ALA A 16 -3.28 0.86 -4.42
C ALA A 16 -3.24 1.42 -5.83
N GLN A 17 -3.51 0.59 -6.84
CA GLN A 17 -3.51 1.02 -8.23
C GLN A 17 -4.52 2.14 -8.44
N LYS A 18 -5.73 1.98 -7.91
CA LYS A 18 -6.76 3.00 -8.04
C LYS A 18 -6.37 4.31 -7.33
N ALA A 19 -5.73 4.18 -6.17
CA ALA A 19 -5.28 5.37 -5.43
C ALA A 19 -4.22 6.11 -6.23
N LEU A 20 -3.24 5.42 -6.79
CA LEU A 20 -2.15 6.07 -7.54
C LEU A 20 -2.66 6.79 -8.78
N ALA A 21 -3.83 6.41 -9.29
CA ALA A 21 -4.42 7.09 -10.44
C ALA A 21 -4.76 8.56 -10.14
N THR A 22 -4.93 8.92 -8.87
CA THR A 22 -5.20 10.32 -8.49
C THR A 22 -3.95 11.18 -8.46
N GLN A 23 -2.77 10.58 -8.56
CA GLN A 23 -1.47 11.26 -8.67
C GLN A 23 -1.19 12.25 -7.54
N GLU A 24 -1.48 11.87 -6.31
CA GLU A 24 -1.13 12.69 -5.16
C GLU A 24 0.32 12.43 -4.74
N GLN A 25 0.86 13.33 -3.92
CA GLN A 25 2.26 13.23 -3.49
C GLN A 25 2.47 12.14 -2.47
N GLU A 26 1.46 11.84 -1.67
CA GLU A 26 1.62 10.91 -0.56
C GLU A 26 0.32 10.17 -0.30
N TYR A 27 0.46 8.90 0.08
CA TYR A 27 -0.68 8.06 0.44
C TYR A 27 -0.33 7.24 1.67
N GLU A 28 -1.35 6.87 2.45
CA GLU A 28 -1.23 5.93 3.55
C GLU A 28 -2.17 4.77 3.33
N MET A 29 -1.71 3.56 3.66
CA MET A 29 -2.50 2.36 3.47
C MET A 29 -2.30 1.40 4.64
N LEU A 30 -3.39 0.75 5.06
CA LEU A 30 -3.31 -0.31 6.07
C LEU A 30 -3.59 -1.65 5.40
N VAL A 31 -2.76 -2.63 5.70
CA VAL A 31 -2.97 -4.02 5.27
C VAL A 31 -2.79 -4.91 6.48
N ASP A 32 -3.35 -6.11 6.43
CA ASP A 32 -3.34 -7.02 7.59
C ASP A 32 -2.56 -8.30 7.34
N SER A 33 -1.73 -8.36 6.31
CA SER A 33 -0.88 -9.51 6.08
C SER A 33 0.45 -9.08 5.48
N ARG A 34 1.47 -9.87 5.78
CA ARG A 34 2.79 -9.60 5.22
C ARG A 34 2.81 -9.75 3.71
N MET A 35 2.05 -10.72 3.20
CA MET A 35 1.98 -10.92 1.75
C MET A 35 1.39 -9.71 1.06
N ALA A 36 0.30 -9.16 1.61
CA ALA A 36 -0.30 -7.95 1.05
C ALA A 36 0.69 -6.78 1.10
N MET A 37 1.38 -6.63 2.23
CA MET A 37 2.37 -5.57 2.38
C MET A 37 3.45 -5.67 1.33
N GLU A 38 3.99 -6.87 1.10
CA GLU A 38 5.06 -7.08 0.13
C GLU A 38 4.57 -6.84 -1.30
N ASN A 39 3.38 -7.33 -1.62
CA ASN A 39 2.83 -7.19 -2.97
C ASN A 39 2.53 -5.72 -3.30
N VAL A 40 1.92 -5.01 -2.35
CA VAL A 40 1.62 -3.59 -2.55
C VAL A 40 2.91 -2.78 -2.67
N THR A 41 3.88 -3.06 -1.79
CA THR A 41 5.18 -2.38 -1.84
C THR A 41 5.84 -2.55 -3.20
N ARG A 42 5.83 -3.77 -3.73
CA ARG A 42 6.44 -4.05 -5.02
C ARG A 42 5.74 -3.25 -6.13
N TYR A 43 4.42 -3.28 -6.16
CA TYR A 43 3.66 -2.57 -7.19
C TYR A 43 3.91 -1.07 -7.12
N VAL A 44 3.80 -0.50 -5.94
CA VAL A 44 3.92 0.96 -5.75
C VAL A 44 5.33 1.42 -6.07
N SER A 45 6.35 0.64 -5.66
CA SER A 45 7.75 0.99 -5.95
C SER A 45 8.03 1.02 -7.44
N HIS A 46 7.39 0.12 -8.20
CA HIS A 46 7.58 0.08 -9.65
C HIS A 46 6.84 1.20 -10.37
N ASN A 47 6.01 1.96 -9.66
CA ASN A 47 5.21 3.02 -10.26
C ASN A 47 5.65 4.42 -9.79
N GLY A 48 6.89 4.56 -9.38
CA GLY A 48 7.47 5.86 -9.13
C GLY A 48 7.28 6.41 -7.74
N TYR A 49 6.99 5.54 -6.77
CA TYR A 49 6.85 5.95 -5.37
C TYR A 49 7.84 5.21 -4.49
N THR A 50 8.22 5.83 -3.38
CA THR A 50 8.95 5.15 -2.32
C THR A 50 7.94 4.69 -1.28
N VAL A 51 8.23 3.56 -0.64
CA VAL A 51 7.33 2.97 0.33
C VAL A 51 8.06 2.76 1.64
N VAL A 52 7.46 3.21 2.74
CA VAL A 52 7.94 2.92 4.09
C VAL A 52 6.86 2.11 4.78
N SER A 53 7.20 0.94 5.28
CA SER A 53 6.25 0.09 5.99
C SER A 53 6.60 0.03 7.46
N THR A 54 5.57 0.08 8.31
CA THR A 54 5.72 0.01 9.76
C THR A 54 4.72 -1.01 10.28
N ALA A 55 5.21 -1.93 11.11
CA ALA A 55 4.33 -2.90 11.76
C ALA A 55 3.56 -2.22 12.88
N GLU A 56 2.25 -2.42 12.94
CA GLU A 56 1.38 -1.86 13.99
C GLU A 56 0.49 -2.98 14.49
N GLY A 57 0.89 -3.61 15.60
CA GLY A 57 0.19 -4.77 16.09
C GLY A 57 0.27 -5.89 15.07
N ASP A 58 -0.89 -6.40 14.65
CA ASP A 58 -0.95 -7.44 13.63
C ASP A 58 -1.07 -6.88 12.22
N ASP A 59 -1.08 -5.57 12.08
CA ASP A 59 -1.27 -4.89 10.80
C ASP A 59 0.02 -4.23 10.34
N TYR A 60 0.01 -3.75 9.10
CA TYR A 60 1.13 -2.99 8.55
C TYR A 60 0.61 -1.70 7.97
N LYS A 61 1.27 -0.60 8.33
CA LYS A 61 0.98 0.71 7.76
C LYS A 61 2.02 1.02 6.70
N LEU A 62 1.55 1.35 5.51
CA LEU A 62 2.40 1.68 4.38
C LEU A 62 2.23 3.15 4.06
N VAL A 63 3.34 3.85 3.89
CA VAL A 63 3.33 5.25 3.46
C VAL A 63 4.02 5.32 2.12
N PHE A 64 3.32 5.80 1.11
CA PHE A 64 3.86 5.97 -0.23
C PHE A 64 4.16 7.44 -0.46
N LYS A 65 5.35 7.75 -0.94
CA LYS A 65 5.70 9.12 -1.29
C LYS A 65 6.23 9.15 -2.71
N LYS A 66 5.74 10.08 -3.50
CA LYS A 66 6.17 10.23 -4.88
C LYS A 66 7.64 10.60 -4.94
N LYS A 67 8.37 9.94 -5.80
CA LYS A 67 9.79 10.23 -6.01
C LYS A 67 10.01 11.58 -6.67
#